data_afb9928738f0cd084c4ce36493ace8e3
#
_entry.id   afb9928738f0cd084c4ce36493ace8e3
#
_cell.length_a   1.000
_cell.length_b   1.000
_cell.length_c   1.000
_cell.angle_alpha   90.00
_cell.angle_beta   90.00
_cell.angle_gamma   90.00
#
_symmetry.space_group_name_H-M   'P 1'
#
loop_
_entity.id
_entity.type
_entity.pdbx_description
1 polymer ?
#
loop_
_entity_poly.entity_id
_entity_poly.type
_entity_poly.pdbx_seq_one_letter_code
_entity_poly.pdbx_strand_id
1 'polypeptide(L)'
;MKKLFLGLILASFIAFGVNCGICVASADNFNIKTFDADYELGRDNEGRSSLKATWRITADFPPNQNHGIAPTFVKSYDGHSTNFTLESVTDENGNALQYKWKDDELRIGDEDTYVEGKKTYIIKYSQRDVTKYYSDTKRDEFYWDVIGNEWRVPISNSRINIRLSDKIAAARQSAPNCYKGSHGSTTRCDFIDDKNDIKFLG
;
A
#
# COMPACT_ATOMS: atom_id res chain seq x y z
N MET A 1 6.89 -27.83 82.26
CA MET A 1 6.21 -28.57 81.19
C MET A 1 5.47 -27.55 80.32
N LYS A 2 6.08 -27.17 79.20
CA LYS A 2 5.54 -26.21 78.22
C LYS A 2 4.84 -26.97 77.13
N LYS A 3 3.53 -26.77 76.99
CA LYS A 3 2.73 -27.36 75.86
C LYS A 3 2.86 -26.46 74.68
N LEU A 4 3.35 -27.02 73.58
CA LEU A 4 3.48 -26.36 72.28
C LEU A 4 2.17 -26.57 71.50
N PHE A 5 1.47 -25.50 71.17
CA PHE A 5 0.29 -25.53 70.28
C PHE A 5 0.78 -25.30 68.85
N LEU A 6 0.64 -26.29 68.00
CA LEU A 6 0.91 -26.21 66.58
C LEU A 6 -0.38 -25.81 65.86
N GLY A 7 -0.48 -24.57 65.45
CA GLY A 7 -1.63 -24.05 64.64
C GLY A 7 -1.40 -24.33 63.15
N LEU A 8 -2.27 -25.13 62.57
CA LEU A 8 -2.29 -25.45 61.13
C LEU A 8 -2.98 -24.30 60.38
N ILE A 9 -2.21 -23.48 59.67
CA ILE A 9 -2.76 -22.45 58.76
C ILE A 9 -3.03 -23.11 57.43
N LEU A 10 -4.33 -23.29 57.09
CA LEU A 10 -4.75 -23.76 55.77
C LEU A 10 -4.79 -22.54 54.82
N ALA A 11 -3.76 -22.39 53.98
CA ALA A 11 -3.75 -21.36 52.97
C ALA A 11 -4.55 -21.84 51.76
N SER A 12 -5.76 -21.29 51.56
CA SER A 12 -6.56 -21.48 50.36
C SER A 12 -5.98 -20.65 49.24
N PHE A 13 -5.28 -21.28 48.29
CA PHE A 13 -4.90 -20.68 47.03
C PHE A 13 -6.14 -20.58 46.11
N ILE A 14 -6.72 -19.40 46.04
CA ILE A 14 -7.70 -19.07 44.97
C ILE A 14 -6.87 -18.78 43.71
N ALA A 15 -6.78 -19.76 42.83
CA ALA A 15 -6.21 -19.55 41.48
C ALA A 15 -7.16 -18.67 40.66
N PHE A 16 -6.90 -17.38 40.62
CA PHE A 16 -7.47 -16.50 39.61
C PHE A 16 -6.89 -16.92 38.26
N GLY A 17 -7.65 -17.69 37.49
CA GLY A 17 -7.37 -17.97 36.10
C GLY A 17 -7.46 -16.65 35.31
N VAL A 18 -6.32 -16.01 35.07
CA VAL A 18 -6.21 -14.96 34.05
C VAL A 18 -6.38 -15.64 32.70
N ASN A 19 -7.61 -15.63 32.16
CA ASN A 19 -7.85 -15.89 30.76
C ASN A 19 -7.20 -14.74 29.99
N CYS A 20 -5.88 -14.88 29.73
CA CYS A 20 -5.20 -14.10 28.72
C CYS A 20 -5.74 -14.61 27.37
N GLY A 21 -6.82 -13.99 26.89
CA GLY A 21 -7.26 -14.15 25.53
C GLY A 21 -6.07 -13.81 24.64
N ILE A 22 -5.51 -14.82 23.98
CA ILE A 22 -4.51 -14.61 22.94
C ILE A 22 -5.23 -13.77 21.90
N CYS A 23 -5.00 -12.46 21.89
CA CYS A 23 -5.32 -11.64 20.72
C CYS A 23 -4.42 -12.15 19.59
N VAL A 24 -4.91 -13.14 18.87
CA VAL A 24 -4.35 -13.49 17.57
C VAL A 24 -4.65 -12.28 16.70
N ALA A 25 -3.63 -11.46 16.43
CA ALA A 25 -3.74 -10.48 15.38
C ALA A 25 -4.16 -11.27 14.14
N SER A 26 -5.34 -10.98 13.61
CA SER A 26 -5.83 -11.60 12.38
C SER A 26 -4.79 -11.30 11.32
N ALA A 27 -4.01 -12.30 10.93
CA ALA A 27 -3.13 -12.16 9.78
C ALA A 27 -4.05 -11.90 8.57
N ASP A 28 -3.73 -10.89 7.78
CA ASP A 28 -4.43 -10.65 6.52
C ASP A 28 -4.42 -11.95 5.73
N ASN A 29 -5.58 -12.56 5.52
CA ASN A 29 -5.72 -13.87 4.90
C ASN A 29 -6.56 -13.75 3.63
N PHE A 30 -6.01 -13.05 2.63
CA PHE A 30 -6.61 -12.92 1.30
C PHE A 30 -5.51 -12.84 0.24
N ASN A 31 -5.89 -12.85 -1.03
CA ASN A 31 -4.96 -12.72 -2.15
C ASN A 31 -5.37 -11.54 -3.03
N ILE A 32 -4.41 -10.69 -3.39
CA ILE A 32 -4.59 -9.72 -4.47
C ILE A 32 -4.38 -10.46 -5.79
N LYS A 33 -5.46 -10.64 -6.55
CA LYS A 33 -5.43 -11.34 -7.84
C LYS A 33 -4.80 -10.45 -8.92
N THR A 34 -5.15 -9.16 -8.92
CA THR A 34 -4.58 -8.17 -9.84
C THR A 34 -4.36 -6.84 -9.13
N PHE A 35 -3.24 -6.22 -9.44
CA PHE A 35 -2.93 -4.84 -9.10
C PHE A 35 -2.61 -4.09 -10.39
N ASP A 36 -3.58 -3.37 -10.91
CA ASP A 36 -3.40 -2.53 -12.10
C ASP A 36 -3.26 -1.07 -11.66
N ALA A 37 -2.20 -0.40 -12.11
CA ALA A 37 -1.96 1.00 -11.79
C ALA A 37 -1.66 1.81 -13.05
N ASP A 38 -2.42 2.87 -13.24
CA ASP A 38 -2.20 3.89 -14.25
C ASP A 38 -1.66 5.16 -13.59
N TYR A 39 -0.52 5.64 -14.07
CA TYR A 39 0.14 6.86 -13.63
C TYR A 39 0.26 7.85 -14.77
N GLU A 40 0.00 9.12 -14.49
CA GLU A 40 0.29 10.23 -15.38
C GLU A 40 1.35 11.12 -14.74
N LEU A 41 2.57 11.08 -15.29
CA LEU A 41 3.70 11.91 -14.85
C LEU A 41 3.81 13.15 -15.72
N GLY A 42 3.73 14.30 -15.09
CA GLY A 42 3.75 15.58 -15.77
C GLY A 42 4.43 16.69 -14.96
N ARG A 43 4.17 17.92 -15.36
CA ARG A 43 4.48 19.11 -14.59
C ARG A 43 3.23 19.96 -14.43
N ASP A 44 3.08 20.58 -13.27
CA ASP A 44 2.01 21.53 -13.01
C ASP A 44 2.33 22.91 -13.64
N ASN A 45 1.43 23.87 -13.45
CA ASN A 45 1.58 25.23 -13.97
C ASN A 45 2.74 26.01 -13.34
N GLU A 46 3.23 25.55 -12.18
CA GLU A 46 4.38 26.14 -11.48
C GLU A 46 5.70 25.45 -11.89
N GLY A 47 5.62 24.45 -12.80
CA GLY A 47 6.77 23.71 -13.31
C GLY A 47 7.24 22.59 -12.39
N ARG A 48 6.53 22.32 -11.27
CA ARG A 48 6.84 21.21 -10.36
C ARG A 48 6.36 19.90 -10.95
N SER A 49 7.05 18.81 -10.63
CA SER A 49 6.60 17.48 -11.02
C SER A 49 5.24 17.14 -10.40
N SER A 50 4.38 16.53 -11.19
CA SER A 50 3.04 16.13 -10.78
C SER A 50 2.76 14.69 -11.19
N LEU A 51 2.07 13.95 -10.32
CA LEU A 51 1.68 12.57 -10.53
C LEU A 51 0.19 12.45 -10.26
N LYS A 52 -0.55 11.90 -11.23
CA LYS A 52 -1.91 11.40 -11.00
C LYS A 52 -1.88 9.89 -11.09
N ALA A 53 -2.60 9.24 -10.21
CA ALA A 53 -2.62 7.80 -10.12
C ALA A 53 -4.04 7.25 -10.02
N THR A 54 -4.27 6.14 -10.70
CA THR A 54 -5.46 5.31 -10.53
C THR A 54 -5.01 3.89 -10.26
N TRP A 55 -5.28 3.39 -9.06
CA TRP A 55 -5.09 1.99 -8.70
C TRP A 55 -6.40 1.23 -8.84
N ARG A 56 -6.35 0.07 -9.47
CA ARG A 56 -7.44 -0.91 -9.52
C ARG A 56 -6.93 -2.20 -8.90
N ILE A 57 -7.41 -2.52 -7.72
CA ILE A 57 -6.97 -3.66 -6.92
C ILE A 57 -8.12 -4.65 -6.83
N THR A 58 -7.95 -5.85 -7.39
CA THR A 58 -8.92 -6.95 -7.23
C THR A 58 -8.37 -7.96 -6.24
N ALA A 59 -9.05 -8.10 -5.12
CA ALA A 59 -8.73 -9.04 -4.05
C ALA A 59 -9.79 -10.14 -3.93
N ASP A 60 -9.38 -11.31 -3.45
CA ASP A 60 -10.25 -12.48 -3.25
C ASP A 60 -10.18 -12.89 -1.78
N PHE A 61 -11.30 -12.73 -1.08
CA PHE A 61 -11.41 -12.85 0.37
C PHE A 61 -12.08 -14.15 0.78
N PRO A 62 -11.51 -14.90 1.73
CA PRO A 62 -12.22 -15.99 2.39
C PRO A 62 -13.38 -15.44 3.24
N PRO A 63 -14.45 -16.23 3.48
CA PRO A 63 -15.59 -15.75 4.24
C PRO A 63 -15.25 -15.44 5.71
N ASN A 64 -15.87 -14.41 6.26
CA ASN A 64 -15.84 -14.03 7.69
C ASN A 64 -14.43 -13.81 8.29
N GLN A 65 -13.47 -13.26 7.53
CA GLN A 65 -12.10 -13.08 8.01
C GLN A 65 -11.55 -11.66 7.82
N ASN A 66 -12.03 -10.93 6.84
CA ASN A 66 -11.48 -9.64 6.46
C ASN A 66 -12.57 -8.57 6.34
N HIS A 67 -12.19 -7.32 6.59
CA HIS A 67 -13.09 -6.17 6.52
C HIS A 67 -12.77 -5.24 5.33
N GLY A 68 -11.82 -5.63 4.46
CA GLY A 68 -11.38 -4.86 3.31
C GLY A 68 -9.88 -4.89 3.11
N ILE A 69 -9.32 -3.82 2.55
CA ILE A 69 -7.87 -3.64 2.30
C ILE A 69 -7.33 -2.40 3.01
N ALA A 70 -6.01 -2.37 3.22
CA ALA A 70 -5.33 -1.28 3.89
C ALA A 70 -4.02 -0.89 3.17
N PRO A 71 -4.09 -0.28 1.97
CA PRO A 71 -2.90 0.20 1.27
C PRO A 71 -2.23 1.36 1.99
N THR A 72 -0.91 1.47 1.82
CA THR A 72 -0.10 2.62 2.21
C THR A 72 0.35 3.41 0.98
N PHE A 73 0.70 4.69 1.19
CA PHE A 73 1.12 5.57 0.10
C PHE A 73 2.41 6.30 0.44
N VAL A 74 3.23 6.57 -0.56
CA VAL A 74 4.43 7.42 -0.43
C VAL A 74 3.98 8.87 -0.26
N LYS A 75 3.94 9.37 0.98
CA LYS A 75 3.54 10.76 1.30
C LYS A 75 4.73 11.71 1.45
N SER A 76 5.92 11.16 1.50
CA SER A 76 7.18 11.92 1.52
C SER A 76 8.21 11.28 0.62
N TYR A 77 9.05 12.09 0.01
CA TYR A 77 10.13 11.65 -0.86
C TYR A 77 11.36 12.51 -0.60
N ASP A 78 12.51 11.88 -0.37
CA ASP A 78 13.80 12.57 -0.11
C ASP A 78 13.69 13.71 0.94
N GLY A 79 12.92 13.48 2.01
CA GLY A 79 12.77 14.41 3.13
C GLY A 79 11.76 15.55 2.94
N HIS A 80 11.03 15.58 1.83
CA HIS A 80 9.95 16.54 1.60
C HIS A 80 8.60 15.87 1.37
N SER A 81 7.52 16.61 1.61
CA SER A 81 6.15 16.14 1.35
C SER A 81 5.89 16.03 -0.14
N THR A 82 5.23 14.94 -0.55
CA THR A 82 4.72 14.77 -1.91
C THR A 82 3.34 15.40 -2.12
N ASN A 83 2.83 16.16 -1.16
CA ASN A 83 1.51 16.81 -1.23
C ASN A 83 0.41 15.85 -1.69
N PHE A 84 0.39 14.66 -1.08
CA PHE A 84 -0.59 13.62 -1.40
C PHE A 84 -2.02 14.10 -1.20
N THR A 85 -2.86 13.88 -2.21
CA THR A 85 -4.30 14.18 -2.18
C THR A 85 -5.09 12.96 -2.65
N LEU A 86 -5.88 12.35 -1.76
CA LEU A 86 -6.82 11.29 -2.12
C LEU A 86 -8.03 11.93 -2.82
N GLU A 87 -8.34 11.50 -4.04
CA GLU A 87 -9.42 12.04 -4.85
C GLU A 87 -10.71 11.22 -4.72
N SER A 88 -10.61 9.89 -4.80
CA SER A 88 -11.77 9.01 -4.63
C SER A 88 -11.37 7.59 -4.27
N VAL A 89 -12.30 6.89 -3.61
CA VAL A 89 -12.25 5.45 -3.35
C VAL A 89 -13.61 4.87 -3.74
N THR A 90 -13.64 3.99 -4.74
CA THR A 90 -14.87 3.40 -5.26
C THR A 90 -14.75 1.91 -5.51
N ASP A 91 -15.87 1.22 -5.69
CA ASP A 91 -15.93 -0.12 -6.28
C ASP A 91 -15.82 -0.07 -7.82
N GLU A 92 -15.92 -1.23 -8.48
CA GLU A 92 -15.90 -1.37 -9.94
C GLU A 92 -17.08 -0.70 -10.66
N ASN A 93 -18.18 -0.43 -9.95
CA ASN A 93 -19.39 0.22 -10.49
C ASN A 93 -19.37 1.74 -10.28
N GLY A 94 -18.33 2.26 -9.60
CA GLY A 94 -18.21 3.68 -9.29
C GLY A 94 -18.92 4.10 -8.00
N ASN A 95 -19.46 3.16 -7.22
CA ASN A 95 -20.04 3.48 -5.91
C ASN A 95 -18.94 3.82 -4.92
N ALA A 96 -19.13 4.89 -4.15
CA ALA A 96 -18.17 5.29 -3.12
C ALA A 96 -18.07 4.22 -2.02
N LEU A 97 -16.85 3.88 -1.63
CA LEU A 97 -16.55 2.97 -0.54
C LEU A 97 -16.21 3.75 0.73
N GLN A 98 -16.59 3.21 1.87
CA GLN A 98 -16.19 3.74 3.18
C GLN A 98 -14.68 3.53 3.35
N TYR A 99 -14.02 4.54 3.91
CA TYR A 99 -12.61 4.45 4.28
C TYR A 99 -12.30 5.35 5.47
N LYS A 100 -11.22 5.02 6.17
CA LYS A 100 -10.63 5.86 7.21
C LYS A 100 -9.11 5.77 7.15
N TRP A 101 -8.45 6.87 7.52
CA TRP A 101 -7.01 6.87 7.74
C TRP A 101 -6.68 6.37 9.14
N LYS A 102 -5.71 5.49 9.22
CA LYS A 102 -5.01 5.15 10.47
C LYS A 102 -3.52 5.27 10.20
N ASP A 103 -2.91 6.29 10.76
CA ASP A 103 -1.53 6.67 10.44
C ASP A 103 -1.35 6.84 8.91
N ASP A 104 -0.49 6.03 8.27
CA ASP A 104 -0.27 6.06 6.83
C ASP A 104 -1.09 5.02 6.05
N GLU A 105 -1.88 4.20 6.73
CA GLU A 105 -2.76 3.21 6.11
C GLU A 105 -4.12 3.83 5.75
N LEU A 106 -4.55 3.65 4.51
CA LEU A 106 -5.92 3.92 4.06
C LEU A 106 -6.76 2.65 4.22
N ARG A 107 -7.47 2.52 5.32
CA ARG A 107 -8.36 1.37 5.56
C ARG A 107 -9.65 1.55 4.78
N ILE A 108 -9.89 0.69 3.79
CA ILE A 108 -11.05 0.71 2.90
C ILE A 108 -11.92 -0.48 3.23
N GLY A 109 -13.14 -0.19 3.73
CA GLY A 109 -14.13 -1.16 4.18
C GLY A 109 -14.77 -0.71 5.49
N ASP A 110 -15.68 -1.54 6.00
CA ASP A 110 -16.42 -1.31 7.24
C ASP A 110 -15.90 -2.29 8.31
N GLU A 111 -15.54 -1.78 9.47
CA GLU A 111 -14.97 -2.60 10.57
C GLU A 111 -15.96 -3.61 11.16
N ASP A 112 -17.26 -3.37 10.99
CA ASP A 112 -18.34 -4.23 11.49
C ASP A 112 -18.86 -5.22 10.44
N THR A 113 -18.40 -5.10 9.17
CA THR A 113 -18.90 -5.91 8.05
C THR A 113 -17.76 -6.69 7.38
N TYR A 114 -17.88 -8.02 7.36
CA TYR A 114 -16.94 -8.85 6.62
C TYR A 114 -17.13 -8.70 5.11
N VAL A 115 -16.00 -8.74 4.40
CA VAL A 115 -15.99 -8.87 2.93
C VAL A 115 -15.64 -10.31 2.55
N GLU A 116 -16.25 -10.82 1.48
CA GLU A 116 -16.00 -12.17 0.97
C GLU A 116 -16.02 -12.20 -0.56
N GLY A 117 -15.35 -13.21 -1.14
CA GLY A 117 -15.23 -13.39 -2.58
C GLY A 117 -14.42 -12.27 -3.23
N LYS A 118 -14.59 -12.08 -4.53
CA LYS A 118 -13.86 -11.05 -5.28
C LYS A 118 -14.45 -9.68 -5.04
N LYS A 119 -13.58 -8.73 -4.70
CA LYS A 119 -13.87 -7.31 -4.56
C LYS A 119 -12.86 -6.50 -5.34
N THR A 120 -13.32 -5.44 -6.00
CA THR A 120 -12.45 -4.50 -6.71
C THR A 120 -12.51 -3.13 -6.04
N TYR A 121 -11.35 -2.58 -5.80
CA TYR A 121 -11.15 -1.25 -5.20
C TYR A 121 -10.49 -0.36 -6.23
N ILE A 122 -11.09 0.80 -6.50
CA ILE A 122 -10.51 1.82 -7.39
C ILE A 122 -10.16 3.02 -6.54
N ILE A 123 -8.87 3.36 -6.51
CA ILE A 123 -8.34 4.45 -5.71
C ILE A 123 -7.72 5.46 -6.65
N LYS A 124 -8.16 6.71 -6.59
CA LYS A 124 -7.57 7.83 -7.35
C LYS A 124 -6.93 8.82 -6.40
N TYR A 125 -5.73 9.23 -6.75
CA TYR A 125 -4.98 10.21 -5.97
C TYR A 125 -4.04 11.02 -6.86
N SER A 126 -3.57 12.14 -6.32
CA SER A 126 -2.54 12.97 -6.96
C SER A 126 -1.46 13.36 -5.98
N GLN A 127 -0.28 13.66 -6.51
CA GLN A 127 0.91 14.08 -5.76
C GLN A 127 1.70 15.11 -6.56
N ARG A 128 2.56 15.85 -5.87
CA ARG A 128 3.51 16.83 -6.43
C ARG A 128 4.90 16.57 -5.88
N ASP A 129 5.89 17.18 -6.52
CA ASP A 129 7.29 17.10 -6.09
C ASP A 129 7.79 15.64 -6.00
N VAL A 130 7.44 14.84 -7.02
CA VAL A 130 7.72 13.40 -7.10
C VAL A 130 9.01 13.06 -7.84
N THR A 131 9.79 14.07 -8.26
CA THR A 131 11.11 13.90 -8.89
C THR A 131 12.19 14.52 -8.02
N LYS A 132 13.40 13.97 -8.12
CA LYS A 132 14.60 14.50 -7.46
C LYS A 132 15.59 15.00 -8.51
N TYR A 133 16.11 16.22 -8.30
CA TYR A 133 17.20 16.77 -9.10
C TYR A 133 18.56 16.33 -8.54
N TYR A 134 19.40 15.80 -9.40
CA TYR A 134 20.78 15.42 -9.11
C TYR A 134 21.74 16.41 -9.76
N SER A 135 22.48 17.15 -8.95
CA SER A 135 23.36 18.25 -9.40
C SER A 135 24.61 17.77 -10.14
N ASP A 136 25.09 16.56 -9.83
CA ASP A 136 26.24 15.90 -10.47
C ASP A 136 25.94 15.50 -11.92
N THR A 137 24.75 14.96 -12.17
CA THR A 137 24.28 14.56 -13.51
C THR A 137 23.47 15.63 -14.21
N LYS A 138 23.05 16.70 -13.49
CA LYS A 138 22.14 17.76 -13.97
C LYS A 138 20.82 17.20 -14.52
N ARG A 139 20.26 16.22 -13.84
CA ARG A 139 19.04 15.51 -14.27
C ARG A 139 18.03 15.44 -13.14
N ASP A 140 16.76 15.45 -13.52
CA ASP A 140 15.65 15.02 -12.66
C ASP A 140 15.45 13.52 -12.82
N GLU A 141 15.25 12.82 -11.72
CA GLU A 141 14.93 11.40 -11.68
C GLU A 141 13.57 11.18 -11.04
N PHE A 142 12.75 10.35 -11.67
CA PHE A 142 11.53 9.79 -11.08
C PHE A 142 11.84 8.37 -10.62
N TYR A 143 12.02 8.19 -9.32
CA TYR A 143 12.20 6.88 -8.68
C TYR A 143 11.00 6.62 -7.77
N TRP A 144 10.23 5.58 -8.05
CA TRP A 144 8.95 5.38 -7.40
C TRP A 144 8.65 3.93 -7.10
N ASP A 145 8.16 3.67 -5.89
CA ASP A 145 7.55 2.40 -5.54
C ASP A 145 6.09 2.42 -5.98
N VAL A 146 5.84 1.85 -7.17
CA VAL A 146 4.55 1.96 -7.87
C VAL A 146 3.45 1.09 -7.28
N ILE A 147 3.77 0.08 -6.47
CA ILE A 147 2.80 -0.82 -5.85
C ILE A 147 2.72 -0.57 -4.34
N GLY A 148 3.77 -0.05 -3.74
CA GLY A 148 4.01 -0.02 -2.32
C GLY A 148 4.62 -1.34 -1.82
N ASN A 149 5.35 -1.27 -0.73
CA ASN A 149 6.10 -2.41 -0.17
C ASN A 149 5.52 -2.93 1.16
N GLU A 150 4.40 -2.36 1.61
CA GLU A 150 3.78 -2.70 2.89
C GLU A 150 2.66 -3.77 2.78
N TRP A 151 2.48 -4.37 1.59
CA TRP A 151 1.53 -5.45 1.42
C TRP A 151 1.97 -6.70 2.15
N ARG A 152 1.13 -7.19 3.07
CA ARG A 152 1.35 -8.41 3.86
C ARG A 152 0.78 -9.65 3.18
N VAL A 153 0.15 -9.48 2.02
CA VAL A 153 -0.50 -10.52 1.22
C VAL A 153 0.14 -10.60 -0.15
N PRO A 154 0.12 -11.78 -0.80
CA PRO A 154 0.69 -11.93 -2.13
C PRO A 154 -0.14 -11.17 -3.18
N ILE A 155 0.58 -10.59 -4.16
CA ILE A 155 0.02 -10.01 -5.38
C ILE A 155 0.34 -10.97 -6.51
N SER A 156 -0.70 -11.57 -7.12
CA SER A 156 -0.51 -12.62 -8.14
C SER A 156 -0.11 -12.08 -9.50
N ASN A 157 -0.66 -10.93 -9.87
CA ASN A 157 -0.36 -10.26 -11.14
C ASN A 157 -0.37 -8.75 -10.94
N SER A 158 0.56 -8.06 -11.58
CA SER A 158 0.56 -6.60 -11.63
C SER A 158 0.75 -6.08 -13.04
N ARG A 159 0.09 -4.96 -13.35
CA ARG A 159 0.29 -4.18 -14.57
C ARG A 159 0.39 -2.72 -14.21
N ILE A 160 1.50 -2.13 -14.57
CA ILE A 160 1.76 -0.72 -14.28
C ILE A 160 1.92 -0.01 -15.63
N ASN A 161 1.16 1.04 -15.81
CA ASN A 161 1.27 1.93 -16.97
C ASN A 161 1.67 3.33 -16.48
N ILE A 162 2.77 3.85 -16.99
CA ILE A 162 3.22 5.23 -16.70
C ILE A 162 3.15 6.03 -17.99
N ARG A 163 2.18 6.93 -18.07
CA ARG A 163 2.07 7.89 -19.16
C ARG A 163 2.84 9.15 -18.82
N LEU A 164 3.74 9.54 -19.73
CA LEU A 164 4.52 10.76 -19.62
C LEU A 164 3.83 11.87 -20.42
N SER A 165 3.74 13.07 -19.83
CA SER A 165 3.35 14.24 -20.62
C SER A 165 4.36 14.48 -21.76
N ASP A 166 3.94 15.10 -22.85
CA ASP A 166 4.80 15.34 -24.01
C ASP A 166 6.10 16.06 -23.65
N LYS A 167 6.05 17.00 -22.70
CA LYS A 167 7.24 17.72 -22.22
C LYS A 167 8.22 16.79 -21.49
N ILE A 168 7.72 15.88 -20.66
CA ILE A 168 8.55 14.90 -19.94
C ILE A 168 9.12 13.88 -20.94
N ALA A 169 8.29 13.35 -21.84
CA ALA A 169 8.72 12.38 -22.85
C ALA A 169 9.80 12.94 -23.78
N ALA A 170 9.67 14.22 -24.19
CA ALA A 170 10.67 14.88 -25.01
C ALA A 170 11.99 15.14 -24.28
N ALA A 171 11.96 15.33 -22.95
CA ALA A 171 13.14 15.56 -22.11
C ALA A 171 13.81 14.27 -21.61
N ARG A 172 13.19 13.12 -21.80
CA ARG A 172 13.70 11.83 -21.33
C ARG A 172 15.00 11.46 -22.01
N GLN A 173 16.01 11.06 -21.20
CA GLN A 173 17.36 10.79 -21.69
C GLN A 173 17.77 9.32 -21.65
N SER A 174 17.00 8.46 -20.97
CA SER A 174 17.31 7.04 -20.83
C SER A 174 16.05 6.16 -20.81
N ALA A 175 16.21 4.89 -21.15
CA ALA A 175 15.19 3.89 -20.91
C ALA A 175 14.91 3.75 -19.40
N PRO A 176 13.69 3.34 -19.01
CA PRO A 176 13.36 3.09 -17.62
C PRO A 176 14.07 1.84 -17.09
N ASN A 177 14.21 1.76 -15.78
CA ASN A 177 14.58 0.53 -15.09
C ASN A 177 13.42 0.13 -14.18
N CYS A 178 13.16 -1.16 -14.05
CA CYS A 178 12.26 -1.65 -13.04
C CYS A 178 12.75 -2.94 -12.38
N TYR A 179 12.31 -3.12 -11.15
CA TYR A 179 12.60 -4.31 -10.35
C TYR A 179 11.30 -4.85 -9.77
N LYS A 180 11.20 -6.19 -9.62
CA LYS A 180 10.04 -6.89 -9.08
C LYS A 180 10.44 -7.90 -8.03
N GLY A 181 9.49 -8.25 -7.16
CA GLY A 181 9.69 -9.22 -6.07
C GLY A 181 9.56 -8.57 -4.70
N SER A 182 10.05 -9.24 -3.67
CA SER A 182 10.05 -8.75 -2.30
C SER A 182 10.96 -7.53 -2.13
N HIS A 183 10.78 -6.79 -1.05
CA HIS A 183 11.64 -5.66 -0.68
C HIS A 183 13.14 -6.03 -0.79
N GLY A 184 13.92 -5.19 -1.47
CA GLY A 184 15.35 -5.41 -1.74
C GLY A 184 15.65 -6.34 -2.92
N SER A 185 14.65 -6.86 -3.62
CA SER A 185 14.87 -7.66 -4.84
C SER A 185 15.52 -6.82 -5.94
N THR A 186 16.49 -7.43 -6.64
CA THR A 186 17.13 -6.86 -7.84
C THR A 186 16.69 -7.55 -9.12
N THR A 187 15.65 -8.41 -9.05
CA THR A 187 15.10 -9.08 -10.22
C THR A 187 14.44 -8.06 -11.13
N ARG A 188 14.94 -7.95 -12.36
CA ARG A 188 14.38 -7.01 -13.33
C ARG A 188 13.00 -7.46 -13.80
N CYS A 189 12.12 -6.52 -14.04
CA CYS A 189 10.85 -6.75 -14.71
C CYS A 189 10.95 -6.48 -16.21
N ASP A 190 10.03 -7.07 -16.97
CA ASP A 190 9.87 -6.78 -18.38
C ASP A 190 9.06 -5.51 -18.55
N PHE A 191 9.36 -4.74 -19.60
CA PHE A 191 8.61 -3.53 -19.92
C PHE A 191 8.52 -3.30 -21.43
N ILE A 192 7.48 -2.57 -21.82
CA ILE A 192 7.29 -2.02 -23.16
C ILE A 192 7.43 -0.51 -23.04
N ASP A 193 8.32 0.05 -23.81
CA ASP A 193 8.62 1.48 -23.83
C ASP A 193 8.18 2.09 -25.15
N ASP A 194 7.04 2.76 -25.14
CA ASP A 194 6.49 3.46 -26.29
C ASP A 194 6.48 4.97 -26.00
N LYS A 195 7.66 5.57 -26.13
CA LYS A 195 7.94 7.01 -25.97
C LYS A 195 7.21 7.69 -24.79
N ASN A 196 5.89 7.81 -24.85
CA ASN A 196 5.06 8.45 -23.83
C ASN A 196 4.43 7.44 -22.84
N ASP A 197 4.28 6.18 -23.27
CA ASP A 197 3.65 5.13 -22.45
C ASP A 197 4.68 4.04 -22.12
N ILE A 198 4.90 3.81 -20.84
CA ILE A 198 5.80 2.78 -20.33
C ILE A 198 4.95 1.77 -19.57
N LYS A 199 4.95 0.51 -20.03
CA LYS A 199 4.13 -0.57 -19.45
C LYS A 199 5.03 -1.62 -18.83
N PHE A 200 4.83 -1.92 -17.56
CA PHE A 200 5.53 -2.95 -16.81
C PHE A 200 4.58 -4.09 -16.48
N LEU A 201 5.09 -5.34 -16.55
CA LEU A 201 4.39 -6.56 -16.24
C LEU A 201 5.10 -7.30 -15.11
N GLY A 202 4.34 -7.69 -14.07
CA GLY A 202 4.87 -8.34 -12.88
C GLY A 202 3.99 -9.48 -12.37
#